data_e60f6077f7300286f46fa0a5f10e4750
#
_entry.id   e60f6077f7300286f46fa0a5f10e4750
#
_cell.length_a   1.000
_cell.length_b   1.000
_cell.length_c   1.000
_cell.angle_alpha   90.00
_cell.angle_beta   90.00
_cell.angle_gamma   90.00
#
_symmetry.space_group_name_H-M   'P 1'
#
loop_
_entity.id
_entity.type
_entity.pdbx_description
1 polymer ?
#
loop_
_entity_poly.entity_id
_entity_poly.type
_entity_poly.pdbx_seq_one_letter_code
_entity_poly.pdbx_strand_id
1 'polypeptide(L)'
;MADIATVQEAVTAQALGFDCVGTTLYGYTAETAGHSLPENDCAFLKEVLSAVTIPVIAEGNVDTPDRAARCLELGVHTVVVGGAITRPQQITERFMAAIGAQSTDGA
;
A
#
# COMPACT_ATOMS: atom_id res chain seq x y z
N MET A 1 -1.11 15.93 5.15
CA MET A 1 -0.46 14.60 5.10
C MET A 1 0.73 14.66 4.15
N ALA A 2 1.84 14.11 4.55
CA ALA A 2 2.99 13.97 3.67
C ALA A 2 2.93 12.63 2.96
N ASP A 3 2.94 12.65 1.63
CA ASP A 3 3.01 11.42 0.82
C ASP A 3 4.47 11.03 0.68
N ILE A 4 4.81 9.82 1.11
CA ILE A 4 6.20 9.38 1.18
C ILE A 4 6.42 8.09 0.37
N ALA A 5 7.67 7.90 -0.04
CA ALA A 5 8.13 6.69 -0.71
C ALA A 5 9.25 5.97 0.05
N THR A 6 9.88 6.63 1.01
CA THR A 6 11.00 6.07 1.78
C THR A 6 10.84 6.35 3.26
N VAL A 7 11.51 5.53 4.07
CA VAL A 7 11.54 5.73 5.54
C VAL A 7 12.18 7.09 5.87
N GLN A 8 13.22 7.47 5.15
CA GLN A 8 13.89 8.75 5.39
C GLN A 8 12.95 9.93 5.15
N GLU A 9 12.12 9.86 4.12
CA GLU A 9 11.12 10.89 3.87
C GLU A 9 10.09 10.99 5.00
N ALA A 10 9.69 9.86 5.57
CA ALA A 10 8.78 9.84 6.71
C ALA A 10 9.40 10.52 7.93
N VAL A 11 10.66 10.21 8.24
CA VAL A 11 11.39 10.83 9.35
C VAL A 11 11.52 12.34 9.13
N THR A 12 11.86 12.74 7.93
CA THR A 12 11.98 14.16 7.56
C THR A 12 10.64 14.89 7.70
N ALA A 13 9.56 14.28 7.24
CA ALA A 13 8.23 14.85 7.35
C ALA A 13 7.83 15.07 8.82
N GLN A 14 8.12 14.09 9.67
CA GLN A 14 7.86 14.24 11.11
C GLN A 14 8.68 15.38 11.71
N ALA A 15 9.95 15.47 11.35
CA ALA A 15 10.83 16.54 11.84
C ALA A 15 10.34 17.92 11.39
N LEU A 16 9.73 18.02 10.21
CA LEU A 16 9.18 19.27 9.68
C LEU A 16 7.81 19.63 10.26
N GLY A 17 7.21 18.77 11.08
CA GLY A 17 5.96 19.06 11.77
C GLY A 17 4.70 18.61 11.02
N PHE A 18 4.80 17.71 10.06
CA PHE A 18 3.61 17.13 9.43
C PHE A 18 2.81 16.33 10.46
N ASP A 19 1.49 16.39 10.35
CA ASP A 19 0.59 15.71 11.30
C ASP A 19 0.51 14.21 11.07
N CYS A 20 0.73 13.75 9.85
CA CYS A 20 0.71 12.33 9.49
C CYS A 20 1.48 12.09 8.19
N VAL A 21 1.82 10.84 7.93
CA VAL A 21 2.45 10.42 6.68
C VAL A 21 1.60 9.34 6.02
N GLY A 22 1.61 9.32 4.68
CA GLY A 22 0.96 8.27 3.89
C GLY A 22 1.96 7.58 2.99
N THR A 23 1.87 6.26 2.88
CA THR A 23 2.78 5.44 2.09
C THR A 23 2.46 5.45 0.59
N THR A 24 1.76 6.46 0.14
CA THR A 24 1.17 6.61 -1.20
C THR A 24 2.17 6.41 -2.34
N LEU A 25 3.39 6.90 -2.18
CA LEU A 25 4.37 6.91 -3.26
C LEU A 25 5.30 5.70 -3.30
N TYR A 26 5.20 4.81 -2.30
CA TYR A 26 6.04 3.62 -2.27
C TYR A 26 5.71 2.71 -3.46
N GLY A 27 6.71 2.41 -4.27
CA GLY A 27 6.55 1.66 -5.50
C GLY A 27 6.34 2.51 -6.75
N TYR A 28 6.11 3.81 -6.59
CA TYR A 28 5.81 4.73 -7.68
C TYR A 28 6.91 5.75 -7.96
N THR A 29 8.03 5.65 -7.30
CA THR A 29 9.20 6.50 -7.56
C THR A 29 10.30 5.68 -8.22
N ALA A 30 11.29 6.36 -8.82
CA ALA A 30 12.41 5.66 -9.44
C ALA A 30 13.17 4.76 -8.46
N GLU A 31 13.30 5.21 -7.20
CA GLU A 31 14.00 4.46 -6.15
C GLU A 31 13.23 3.24 -5.67
N THR A 32 11.90 3.29 -5.71
CA THR A 32 11.04 2.25 -5.16
C THR A 32 10.30 1.46 -6.23
N ALA A 33 10.56 1.70 -7.49
CA ALA A 33 9.92 1.01 -8.60
C ALA A 33 10.09 -0.51 -8.47
N GLY A 34 9.01 -1.24 -8.71
CA GLY A 34 9.02 -2.70 -8.57
C GLY A 34 8.67 -3.21 -7.18
N HIS A 35 8.58 -2.33 -6.20
CA HIS A 35 8.18 -2.68 -4.84
C HIS A 35 6.68 -2.41 -4.63
N SER A 36 6.09 -3.10 -3.67
CA SER A 36 4.70 -2.87 -3.28
C SER A 36 4.56 -2.94 -1.77
N LEU A 37 3.58 -2.23 -1.23
CA LEU A 37 3.40 -2.15 0.23
C LEU A 37 3.24 -3.51 0.91
N PRO A 38 2.48 -4.48 0.34
CA PRO A 38 2.30 -5.78 1.00
C PRO A 38 3.52 -6.71 0.93
N GLU A 39 4.53 -6.43 0.10
CA GLU A 39 5.64 -7.35 -0.07
C GLU A 39 6.40 -7.60 1.25
N ASN A 40 6.93 -8.80 1.40
CA ASN A 40 7.68 -9.20 2.59
C ASN A 40 6.91 -8.96 3.89
N ASP A 41 5.62 -9.28 3.90
CA ASP A 41 4.72 -9.07 5.03
C ASP A 41 4.74 -7.61 5.50
N CYS A 42 4.59 -6.68 4.56
CA CYS A 42 4.56 -5.25 4.83
C CYS A 42 5.84 -4.72 5.48
N ALA A 43 7.01 -5.20 5.05
CA ALA A 43 8.29 -4.81 5.64
C ALA A 43 8.51 -3.30 5.64
N PHE A 44 8.19 -2.62 4.53
CA PHE A 44 8.31 -1.17 4.45
C PHE A 44 7.42 -0.47 5.48
N LEU A 45 6.18 -0.91 5.60
CA LEU A 45 5.23 -0.33 6.55
C LEU A 45 5.72 -0.50 7.99
N LYS A 46 6.26 -1.67 8.32
CA LYS A 46 6.85 -1.93 9.64
C LYS A 46 8.01 -0.98 9.94
N GLU A 47 8.86 -0.74 8.94
CA GLU A 47 10.00 0.18 9.10
C GLU A 47 9.53 1.61 9.34
N VAL A 48 8.52 2.07 8.59
CA VAL A 48 7.95 3.41 8.78
C VAL A 48 7.35 3.53 10.18
N LEU A 49 6.55 2.55 10.59
CA LEU A 49 5.91 2.56 11.91
C LEU A 49 6.94 2.59 13.05
N SER A 50 8.10 1.96 12.86
CA SER A 50 9.17 1.97 13.86
C SER A 50 9.93 3.29 13.88
N ALA A 51 9.94 4.04 12.79
CA ALA A 51 10.77 5.23 12.63
C ALA A 51 10.07 6.52 13.04
N VAL A 52 8.73 6.56 13.03
CA VAL A 52 7.97 7.78 13.33
C VAL A 52 6.94 7.52 14.42
N THR A 53 6.53 8.59 15.10
CA THR A 53 5.50 8.53 16.14
C THR A 53 4.18 9.16 15.68
N ILE A 54 4.19 9.93 14.61
CA ILE A 54 2.97 10.51 14.03
C ILE A 54 2.14 9.41 13.34
N PRO A 55 0.84 9.61 13.18
CA PRO A 55 -0.02 8.64 12.51
C PRO A 55 0.46 8.28 11.11
N VAL A 56 0.43 6.99 10.79
CA VAL A 56 0.79 6.45 9.48
C VAL A 56 -0.48 5.97 8.78
N ILE A 57 -0.65 6.40 7.54
CA ILE A 57 -1.77 5.99 6.70
C ILE A 57 -1.23 5.03 5.65
N ALA A 58 -1.73 3.79 5.67
CA ALA A 58 -1.34 2.77 4.71
C ALA A 58 -2.12 2.97 3.41
N GLU A 59 -1.42 3.33 2.36
CA GLU A 59 -2.00 3.58 1.05
C GLU A 59 -1.07 3.04 -0.04
N GLY A 60 -1.66 2.41 -1.04
CA GLY A 60 -0.95 1.82 -2.16
C GLY A 60 -0.96 0.29 -2.12
N ASN A 61 -1.56 -0.31 -3.14
CA ASN A 61 -1.62 -1.77 -3.31
C ASN A 61 -2.28 -2.53 -2.14
N VAL A 62 -3.12 -1.87 -1.37
CA VAL A 62 -3.97 -2.53 -0.39
C VAL A 62 -5.24 -2.93 -1.13
N ASP A 63 -5.19 -4.08 -1.78
CA ASP A 63 -6.21 -4.48 -2.76
C ASP A 63 -7.01 -5.72 -2.37
N THR A 64 -6.81 -6.23 -1.17
CA THR A 64 -7.63 -7.32 -0.61
C THR A 64 -8.01 -7.00 0.84
N PRO A 65 -9.14 -7.55 1.32
CA PRO A 65 -9.53 -7.38 2.73
C PRO A 65 -8.47 -7.86 3.71
N ASP A 66 -7.81 -8.97 3.41
CA ASP A 66 -6.76 -9.52 4.29
C ASP A 66 -5.58 -8.58 4.42
N ARG A 67 -5.18 -7.93 3.34
CA ARG A 67 -4.09 -6.95 3.37
C ARG A 67 -4.47 -5.72 4.19
N ALA A 68 -5.70 -5.25 4.05
CA ALA A 68 -6.19 -4.14 4.86
C ALA A 68 -6.18 -4.48 6.35
N ALA A 69 -6.67 -5.66 6.71
CA ALA A 69 -6.67 -6.13 8.09
C ALA A 69 -5.24 -6.23 8.64
N ARG A 70 -4.32 -6.75 7.83
CA ARG A 70 -2.91 -6.87 8.23
C ARG A 70 -2.27 -5.51 8.53
N CYS A 71 -2.55 -4.50 7.70
CA CYS A 71 -2.06 -3.16 7.95
C CYS A 71 -2.53 -2.62 9.31
N LEU A 72 -3.80 -2.81 9.61
CA LEU A 72 -4.35 -2.36 10.89
C LEU A 72 -3.75 -3.11 12.07
N GLU A 73 -3.50 -4.41 11.93
CA GLU A 73 -2.82 -5.20 12.97
C GLU A 73 -1.43 -4.66 13.28
N LEU A 74 -0.74 -4.13 12.28
CA LEU A 74 0.60 -3.58 12.44
C LEU A 74 0.63 -2.22 13.15
N GLY A 75 -0.52 -1.55 13.25
CA GLY A 75 -0.63 -0.31 14.01
C GLY A 75 -0.78 0.96 13.19
N VAL A 76 -1.14 0.87 11.91
CA VAL A 76 -1.46 2.09 11.14
C VAL A 76 -2.72 2.74 11.67
N HIS A 77 -2.80 4.05 11.51
CA HIS A 77 -3.98 4.80 11.91
C HIS A 77 -5.18 4.51 10.98
N THR A 78 -4.92 4.43 9.69
CA THR A 78 -5.95 4.31 8.66
C THR A 78 -5.40 3.54 7.47
N VAL A 79 -6.29 2.83 6.78
CA VAL A 79 -5.99 2.16 5.51
C VAL A 79 -6.83 2.81 4.42
N VAL A 80 -6.20 3.10 3.28
CA VAL A 80 -6.87 3.64 2.10
C VAL A 80 -6.91 2.57 1.03
N VAL A 81 -8.10 2.25 0.56
CA VAL A 81 -8.33 1.31 -0.53
C VAL A 81 -9.02 2.07 -1.66
N GLY A 82 -8.37 2.14 -2.80
CA GLY A 82 -8.85 2.89 -3.96
C GLY A 82 -9.43 1.98 -5.05
N GLY A 83 -8.68 1.81 -6.12
CA GLY A 83 -9.15 1.12 -7.33
C GLY A 83 -9.70 -0.28 -7.12
N ALA A 84 -9.27 -0.99 -6.09
CA ALA A 84 -9.81 -2.31 -5.76
C ALA A 84 -11.31 -2.28 -5.41
N ILE A 85 -11.83 -1.12 -5.01
CA ILE A 85 -13.25 -0.94 -4.69
C ILE A 85 -13.95 -0.08 -5.72
N THR A 86 -13.29 0.98 -6.20
CA THR A 86 -13.94 2.07 -6.95
C THR A 86 -13.80 1.96 -8.45
N ARG A 87 -13.00 1.04 -8.98
CA ARG A 87 -12.77 0.89 -10.42
C ARG A 87 -13.29 -0.46 -10.92
N PRO A 88 -14.57 -0.50 -11.34
CA PRO A 88 -15.18 -1.74 -11.81
C PRO A 88 -14.40 -2.42 -12.93
N GLN A 89 -13.77 -1.63 -13.79
CA GLN A 89 -12.95 -2.12 -14.89
C GLN A 89 -11.78 -2.95 -14.39
N GLN A 90 -11.05 -2.45 -13.40
CA GLN A 90 -9.93 -3.17 -12.80
C GLN A 90 -10.39 -4.42 -12.06
N ILE A 91 -11.51 -4.32 -11.38
CA ILE A 91 -12.11 -5.46 -10.67
C ILE A 91 -12.47 -6.55 -11.68
N THR A 92 -13.11 -6.16 -12.78
CA THR A 92 -13.50 -7.08 -13.85
C THR A 92 -12.27 -7.78 -14.44
N GLU A 93 -11.19 -7.04 -14.69
CA GLU A 93 -9.95 -7.60 -15.21
C GLU A 93 -9.37 -8.67 -14.28
N ARG A 94 -9.46 -8.50 -12.97
CA ARG A 94 -9.00 -9.49 -12.00
C ARG A 94 -9.79 -10.79 -12.09
N PHE A 95 -11.11 -10.69 -12.22
CA PHE A 95 -11.97 -11.85 -12.41
C PHE A 95 -11.68 -12.55 -13.75
N MET A 96 -11.53 -11.77 -14.80
CA MET A 96 -11.26 -12.31 -16.12
C MET A 96 -9.90 -13.01 -16.19
N ALA A 97 -8.90 -12.48 -15.55
CA ALA A 97 -7.58 -13.09 -15.48
C ALA A 97 -7.62 -14.45 -14.78
N ALA A 98 -8.35 -14.56 -13.69
CA ALA A 98 -8.52 -15.80 -12.96
C ALA A 98 -9.29 -16.85 -13.78
N ILE A 99 -10.36 -16.43 -14.44
CA ILE A 99 -11.17 -17.30 -15.31
C ILE A 99 -10.34 -17.77 -16.50
N GLY A 100 -9.62 -16.85 -17.13
CA GLY A 100 -8.75 -17.17 -18.26
C GLY A 100 -7.67 -18.18 -17.92
N ALA A 101 -7.10 -18.09 -16.73
CA ALA A 101 -6.11 -19.04 -16.25
C ALA A 101 -6.66 -20.46 -16.07
N GLN A 102 -7.95 -20.58 -15.78
CA GLN A 102 -8.61 -21.88 -15.62
C GLN A 102 -9.12 -22.47 -16.93
N SER A 103 -9.36 -21.65 -17.93
CA SER A 103 -9.89 -22.09 -19.22
C SER A 103 -8.85 -22.08 -20.31
N THR A 104 -7.60 -22.24 -19.99
CA THR A 104 -6.47 -22.16 -20.92
C THR A 104 -6.42 -23.28 -21.95
N ASP A 105 -7.08 -24.38 -21.71
CA ASP A 105 -7.09 -25.52 -22.63
C ASP A 105 -8.05 -25.34 -23.80
N GLY A 106 -8.51 -24.15 -24.01
CA GLY A 106 -9.23 -23.80 -25.21
C GLY A 106 -10.65 -24.28 -25.28
N ALA A 107 -11.19 -24.43 -24.14
CA ALA A 107 -12.60 -24.75 -24.09
C ALA A 107 -13.40 -23.77 -24.95
#